data_fc3a9961a0758bab02b238de57687750
#
_entry.id   fc3a9961a0758bab02b238de57687750
#
_cell.length_a   1.000
_cell.length_b   1.000
_cell.length_c   1.000
_cell.angle_alpha   90.00
_cell.angle_beta   90.00
_cell.angle_gamma   90.00
#
_symmetry.space_group_name_H-M   'P 1'
#
loop_
_entity.id
_entity.type
_entity.pdbx_description
1 polymer ?
#
loop_
_entity_poly.entity_id
_entity_poly.type
_entity_poly.pdbx_seq_one_letter_code
_entity_poly.pdbx_strand_id
1 'polypeptide(L)'
;MFTAISVGVIIVALSIFFIYSSDQAKERGKSFGKAIEFVQDDLRKLTHSFDSKVSMFKQGDIDKEIFLEFAEKHEREMEKIILRYDNLQIPQSFVSSVELFKLSSETQLESDKHMMEWIMTGDETARIRSDSLLQQSFEYEMAALSKFKLAQGQTNP
;
A
#
# COMPACT_ATOMS: atom_id res chain seq x y z
N MET A 1 15.11 9.42 -24.33
CA MET A 1 15.50 8.23 -23.56
C MET A 1 14.73 8.27 -22.25
N PHE A 2 13.50 7.78 -22.26
CA PHE A 2 12.63 7.83 -21.09
C PHE A 2 12.95 6.59 -20.27
N THR A 3 13.63 6.81 -19.16
CA THR A 3 13.74 5.80 -18.12
C THR A 3 12.31 5.50 -17.64
N ALA A 4 11.80 4.36 -18.05
CA ALA A 4 10.66 3.77 -17.35
C ALA A 4 11.12 3.63 -15.90
N ILE A 5 10.61 4.52 -15.05
CA ILE A 5 10.62 4.26 -13.62
C ILE A 5 9.71 3.04 -13.51
N SER A 6 10.34 1.87 -13.55
CA SER A 6 9.67 0.66 -13.11
C SER A 6 9.19 0.98 -11.72
N VAL A 7 7.87 1.04 -11.55
CA VAL A 7 7.22 1.11 -10.25
C VAL A 7 7.87 0.01 -9.43
N GLY A 8 8.81 0.40 -8.61
CA GLY A 8 9.49 -0.53 -7.74
C GLY A 8 8.42 -1.09 -6.82
N VAL A 9 8.06 -2.34 -7.06
CA VAL A 9 7.24 -3.09 -6.15
C VAL A 9 7.82 -2.84 -4.76
N ILE A 10 7.06 -2.18 -3.93
CA ILE A 10 7.41 -1.93 -2.53
C ILE A 10 7.40 -3.29 -1.84
N ILE A 11 8.46 -4.04 -2.07
CA ILE A 11 8.72 -5.29 -1.36
C ILE A 11 9.49 -4.91 -0.11
N VAL A 12 8.81 -4.39 0.86
CA VAL A 12 9.38 -4.42 2.19
C VAL A 12 8.92 -5.72 2.83
N ALA A 13 9.85 -6.64 2.87
CA ALA A 13 9.67 -7.83 3.65
C ALA A 13 9.48 -7.43 5.12
N LEU A 14 8.24 -7.41 5.58
CA LEU A 14 7.89 -7.41 7.00
C LEU A 14 8.31 -8.75 7.66
N SER A 15 9.36 -9.37 7.14
CA SER A 15 9.84 -10.68 7.56
C SER A 15 10.60 -10.67 8.89
N ILE A 16 10.70 -9.53 9.57
CA ILE A 16 11.44 -9.46 10.85
C ILE A 16 10.45 -9.17 11.98
N PHE A 17 9.44 -10.03 12.09
CA PHE A 17 8.36 -9.62 12.96
C PHE A 17 8.23 -10.34 14.28
N PHE A 18 8.89 -11.40 14.55
CA PHE A 18 8.53 -12.18 15.74
C PHE A 18 9.70 -12.75 16.53
N ILE A 19 10.27 -11.90 17.35
CA ILE A 19 10.87 -12.39 18.58
C ILE A 19 10.72 -11.31 19.65
N TYR A 20 10.03 -11.66 20.72
CA TYR A 20 9.99 -11.12 22.07
C TYR A 20 8.77 -10.35 22.57
N SER A 21 8.12 -10.87 23.55
CA SER A 21 8.09 -10.47 24.94
C SER A 21 6.90 -11.07 25.71
N SER A 22 6.86 -11.00 27.04
CA SER A 22 6.02 -11.65 28.06
C SER A 22 4.58 -12.04 27.68
N ASP A 23 4.08 -13.17 28.17
CA ASP A 23 3.01 -13.98 27.58
C ASP A 23 1.69 -13.31 27.19
N GLN A 24 1.19 -12.30 27.89
CA GLN A 24 -0.04 -11.60 27.48
C GLN A 24 0.18 -10.42 26.52
N ALA A 25 1.29 -9.71 26.66
CA ALA A 25 1.71 -8.70 25.69
C ALA A 25 2.16 -9.34 24.37
N LYS A 26 2.72 -10.57 24.46
CA LYS A 26 3.06 -11.40 23.29
C LYS A 26 1.87 -11.79 22.45
N GLU A 27 0.75 -12.19 23.04
CA GLU A 27 -0.42 -12.62 22.26
C GLU A 27 -1.10 -11.44 21.56
N ARG A 28 -1.21 -10.29 22.24
CA ARG A 28 -1.75 -9.07 21.63
C ARG A 28 -0.83 -8.53 20.53
N GLY A 29 0.49 -8.54 20.77
CA GLY A 29 1.48 -8.15 19.79
C GLY A 29 1.53 -9.09 18.58
N LYS A 30 1.40 -10.40 18.80
CA LYS A 30 1.31 -11.39 17.72
C LYS A 30 0.04 -11.24 16.89
N SER A 31 -1.11 -11.01 17.55
CA SER A 31 -2.38 -10.80 16.88
C SER A 31 -2.36 -9.53 16.03
N PHE A 32 -1.89 -8.41 16.60
CA PHE A 32 -1.71 -7.17 15.87
C PHE A 32 -0.73 -7.32 14.70
N GLY A 33 0.44 -7.91 14.94
CA GLY A 33 1.45 -8.11 13.92
C GLY A 33 0.95 -8.93 12.74
N LYS A 34 0.24 -10.04 12.99
CA LYS A 34 -0.40 -10.82 11.91
C LYS A 34 -1.47 -10.02 11.18
N ALA A 35 -2.28 -9.26 11.91
CA ALA A 35 -3.34 -8.47 11.30
C ALA A 35 -2.78 -7.38 10.36
N ILE A 36 -1.74 -6.65 10.77
CA ILE A 36 -1.08 -5.66 9.92
C ILE A 36 -0.37 -6.32 8.72
N GLU A 37 0.27 -7.47 8.93
CA GLU A 37 0.90 -8.24 7.86
C GLU A 37 -0.11 -8.65 6.78
N PHE A 38 -1.28 -9.15 7.17
CA PHE A 38 -2.34 -9.48 6.22
C PHE A 38 -2.85 -8.27 5.44
N VAL A 39 -3.01 -7.11 6.09
CA VAL A 39 -3.41 -5.88 5.40
C VAL A 39 -2.36 -5.50 4.36
N GLN A 40 -1.09 -5.50 4.75
CA GLN A 40 0.02 -5.13 3.86
C GLN A 40 0.20 -6.12 2.69
N ASP A 41 0.04 -7.42 2.94
CA ASP A 41 0.12 -8.44 1.90
C ASP A 41 -1.00 -8.31 0.86
N ASP A 42 -2.22 -8.05 1.31
CA ASP A 42 -3.35 -7.89 0.41
C ASP A 42 -3.23 -6.59 -0.41
N LEU A 43 -2.78 -5.49 0.19
CA LEU A 43 -2.47 -4.24 -0.52
C LEU A 43 -1.40 -4.48 -1.59
N ARG A 44 -0.30 -5.14 -1.23
CA ARG A 44 0.79 -5.44 -2.16
C ARG A 44 0.30 -6.26 -3.37
N LYS A 45 -0.53 -7.27 -3.15
CA LYS A 45 -1.10 -8.09 -4.23
C LYS A 45 -1.98 -7.25 -5.16
N LEU A 46 -2.83 -6.38 -4.60
CA LEU A 46 -3.70 -5.51 -5.39
C LEU A 46 -2.89 -4.50 -6.19
N THR A 47 -1.93 -3.81 -5.57
CA THR A 47 -1.06 -2.84 -6.25
C THR A 47 -0.27 -3.51 -7.38
N HIS A 48 0.35 -4.66 -7.13
CA HIS A 48 1.07 -5.40 -8.18
C HIS A 48 0.15 -5.82 -9.33
N SER A 49 -1.07 -6.24 -9.02
CA SER A 49 -2.06 -6.60 -10.04
C SER A 49 -2.47 -5.38 -10.88
N PHE A 50 -2.64 -4.20 -10.26
CA PHE A 50 -2.95 -2.95 -10.95
C PHE A 50 -1.82 -2.52 -11.87
N ASP A 51 -0.58 -2.49 -11.37
CA ASP A 51 0.61 -2.15 -12.16
C ASP A 51 0.78 -3.08 -13.37
N SER A 52 0.53 -4.38 -13.18
CA SER A 52 0.55 -5.34 -14.26
C SER A 52 -0.49 -5.02 -15.33
N LYS A 53 -1.72 -4.65 -14.94
CA LYS A 53 -2.78 -4.27 -15.88
C LYS A 53 -2.49 -2.95 -16.59
N VAL A 54 -1.93 -1.96 -15.90
CA VAL A 54 -1.44 -0.72 -16.52
C VAL A 54 -0.37 -1.01 -17.57
N SER A 55 0.55 -1.92 -17.25
CA SER A 55 1.61 -2.35 -18.19
C SER A 55 1.02 -3.04 -19.42
N MET A 56 0.10 -3.99 -19.24
CA MET A 56 -0.59 -4.67 -20.33
C MET A 56 -1.35 -3.69 -21.24
N PHE A 57 -2.03 -2.70 -20.66
CA PHE A 57 -2.70 -1.66 -21.42
C PHE A 57 -1.71 -0.82 -22.24
N LYS A 58 -0.61 -0.38 -21.62
CA LYS A 58 0.45 0.39 -22.33
C LYS A 58 1.11 -0.40 -23.46
N GLN A 59 1.16 -1.73 -23.38
CA GLN A 59 1.71 -2.62 -24.41
C GLN A 59 0.67 -2.96 -25.48
N GLY A 60 -0.58 -2.64 -25.28
CA GLY A 60 -1.68 -2.96 -26.19
C GLY A 60 -2.19 -4.40 -26.06
N ASP A 61 -1.83 -5.11 -24.99
CA ASP A 61 -2.26 -6.48 -24.72
C ASP A 61 -3.71 -6.57 -24.24
N ILE A 62 -4.21 -5.49 -23.67
CA ILE A 62 -5.62 -5.32 -23.28
C ILE A 62 -6.13 -3.98 -23.77
N ASP A 63 -7.41 -3.92 -24.09
CA ASP A 63 -8.08 -2.69 -24.45
C ASP A 63 -8.49 -1.86 -23.22
N LYS A 64 -8.96 -0.65 -23.48
CA LYS A 64 -9.38 0.29 -22.46
C LYS A 64 -10.56 -0.23 -21.62
N GLU A 65 -11.51 -0.90 -22.24
CA GLU A 65 -12.73 -1.39 -21.59
C GLU A 65 -12.38 -2.47 -20.57
N ILE A 66 -11.54 -3.44 -20.97
CA ILE A 66 -11.04 -4.50 -20.08
C ILE A 66 -10.24 -3.90 -18.92
N PHE A 67 -9.41 -2.89 -19.19
CA PHE A 67 -8.67 -2.22 -18.12
C PHE A 67 -9.62 -1.53 -17.14
N LEU A 68 -10.61 -0.78 -17.59
CA LEU A 68 -11.51 -0.02 -16.73
C LEU A 68 -12.38 -0.93 -15.86
N GLU A 69 -12.89 -2.03 -16.40
CA GLU A 69 -13.63 -3.02 -15.60
C GLU A 69 -12.77 -3.58 -14.45
N PHE A 70 -11.53 -3.91 -14.75
CA PHE A 70 -10.57 -4.35 -13.74
C PHE A 70 -10.29 -3.24 -12.70
N ALA A 71 -10.09 -2.00 -13.16
CA ALA A 71 -9.71 -0.88 -12.31
C ALA A 71 -10.82 -0.47 -11.32
N GLU A 72 -12.10 -0.51 -11.74
CA GLU A 72 -13.23 -0.30 -10.84
C GLU A 72 -13.30 -1.36 -9.73
N LYS A 73 -12.98 -2.61 -10.06
CA LYS A 73 -12.91 -3.67 -9.05
C LYS A 73 -11.74 -3.44 -8.10
N HIS A 74 -10.58 -3.08 -8.64
CA HIS A 74 -9.39 -2.75 -7.88
C HIS A 74 -9.66 -1.63 -6.86
N GLU A 75 -10.29 -0.54 -7.27
CA GLU A 75 -10.66 0.58 -6.39
C GLU A 75 -11.51 0.10 -5.20
N ARG A 76 -12.59 -0.64 -5.47
CA ARG A 76 -13.44 -1.18 -4.41
C ARG A 76 -12.72 -2.11 -3.45
N GLU A 77 -11.81 -2.94 -3.94
CA GLU A 77 -11.04 -3.85 -3.07
C GLU A 77 -9.98 -3.09 -2.25
N MET A 78 -9.33 -2.08 -2.83
CA MET A 78 -8.41 -1.20 -2.10
C MET A 78 -9.12 -0.48 -0.96
N GLU A 79 -10.29 0.11 -1.19
CA GLU A 79 -11.10 0.76 -0.16
C GLU A 79 -11.44 -0.18 0.99
N LYS A 80 -11.86 -1.41 0.69
CA LYS A 80 -12.16 -2.42 1.72
C LYS A 80 -10.94 -2.78 2.56
N ILE A 81 -9.77 -2.89 1.95
CA ILE A 81 -8.55 -3.21 2.69
C ILE A 81 -8.11 -2.02 3.54
N ILE A 82 -8.19 -0.80 3.03
CA ILE A 82 -7.88 0.43 3.77
C ILE A 82 -8.77 0.55 5.03
N LEU A 83 -10.05 0.26 4.92
CA LEU A 83 -10.96 0.24 6.07
C LEU A 83 -10.58 -0.78 7.16
N ARG A 84 -9.79 -1.81 6.82
CA ARG A 84 -9.32 -2.78 7.83
C ARG A 84 -8.36 -2.17 8.84
N TYR A 85 -7.65 -1.10 8.50
CA TYR A 85 -6.79 -0.39 9.46
C TYR A 85 -7.59 0.14 10.66
N ASP A 86 -8.83 0.59 10.43
CA ASP A 86 -9.69 1.16 11.49
C ASP A 86 -10.19 0.09 12.48
N ASN A 87 -10.12 -1.18 12.10
CA ASN A 87 -10.53 -2.31 12.94
C ASN A 87 -9.35 -2.99 13.65
N LEU A 88 -8.12 -2.50 13.47
CA LEU A 88 -6.96 -3.06 14.13
C LEU A 88 -6.93 -2.70 15.62
N GLN A 89 -6.63 -3.66 16.47
CA GLN A 89 -6.32 -3.41 17.88
C GLN A 89 -4.85 -2.98 18.00
N ILE A 90 -4.60 -1.70 17.82
CA ILE A 90 -3.26 -1.14 17.70
C ILE A 90 -2.67 -0.87 19.09
N PRO A 91 -1.53 -1.48 19.48
CA PRO A 91 -0.81 -1.08 20.68
C PRO A 91 -0.34 0.37 20.59
N GLN A 92 -0.37 1.11 21.71
CA GLN A 92 -0.12 2.55 21.72
C GLN A 92 1.17 2.99 21.03
N SER A 93 2.24 2.21 21.18
CA SER A 93 3.54 2.50 20.55
C SER A 93 3.51 2.43 19.01
N PHE A 94 2.54 1.74 18.41
CA PHE A 94 2.43 1.55 16.96
C PHE A 94 1.42 2.46 16.26
N VAL A 95 0.62 3.23 17.01
CA VAL A 95 -0.45 4.06 16.45
C VAL A 95 0.05 4.95 15.32
N SER A 96 1.12 5.72 15.55
CA SER A 96 1.61 6.65 14.53
C SER A 96 2.23 5.98 13.30
N SER A 97 2.70 4.74 13.40
CA SER A 97 3.16 3.99 12.23
C SER A 97 1.99 3.44 11.43
N VAL A 98 0.94 2.97 12.09
CA VAL A 98 -0.27 2.46 11.41
C VAL A 98 -1.03 3.59 10.71
N GLU A 99 -1.12 4.77 11.32
CA GLU A 99 -1.69 5.96 10.67
C GLU A 99 -0.95 6.30 9.37
N LEU A 100 0.38 6.23 9.38
CA LEU A 100 1.18 6.46 8.16
C LEU A 100 1.03 5.34 7.12
N PHE A 101 0.91 4.08 7.52
CA PHE A 101 0.59 3.00 6.58
C PHE A 101 -0.77 3.20 5.93
N LYS A 102 -1.79 3.59 6.73
CA LYS A 102 -3.11 3.92 6.19
C LYS A 102 -3.04 5.08 5.20
N LEU A 103 -2.37 6.17 5.58
CA LEU A 103 -2.19 7.35 4.73
C LEU A 103 -1.43 7.00 3.43
N SER A 104 -0.41 6.15 3.50
CA SER A 104 0.27 5.62 2.31
C SER A 104 -0.71 4.90 1.38
N SER A 105 -1.54 4.02 1.94
CA SER A 105 -2.51 3.25 1.16
C SER A 105 -3.61 4.12 0.53
N GLU A 106 -4.09 5.13 1.25
CA GLU A 106 -5.05 6.11 0.74
C GLU A 106 -4.44 6.95 -0.40
N THR A 107 -3.19 7.37 -0.24
CA THR A 107 -2.47 8.14 -1.26
C THR A 107 -2.17 7.28 -2.50
N GLN A 108 -1.87 5.98 -2.32
CA GLN A 108 -1.73 5.02 -3.42
C GLN A 108 -3.05 4.89 -4.19
N LEU A 109 -4.18 4.74 -3.51
CA LEU A 109 -5.48 4.66 -4.16
C LEU A 109 -5.80 5.92 -4.97
N GLU A 110 -5.48 7.11 -4.46
CA GLU A 110 -5.65 8.35 -5.22
C GLU A 110 -4.72 8.40 -6.46
N SER A 111 -3.49 7.88 -6.35
CA SER A 111 -2.60 7.70 -7.50
C SER A 111 -3.24 6.81 -8.56
N ASP A 112 -3.79 5.67 -8.15
CA ASP A 112 -4.43 4.70 -9.05
C ASP A 112 -5.64 5.32 -9.76
N LYS A 113 -6.47 6.11 -9.06
CA LYS A 113 -7.60 6.86 -9.65
C LYS A 113 -7.15 7.84 -10.74
N HIS A 114 -6.07 8.57 -10.52
CA HIS A 114 -5.52 9.46 -11.55
C HIS A 114 -4.91 8.71 -12.73
N MET A 115 -4.33 7.51 -12.49
CA MET A 115 -3.90 6.64 -13.59
C MET A 115 -5.09 6.16 -14.43
N MET A 116 -6.21 5.80 -13.79
CA MET A 116 -7.46 5.46 -14.47
C MET A 116 -7.99 6.64 -15.29
N GLU A 117 -7.98 7.84 -14.72
CA GLU A 117 -8.39 9.08 -15.40
C GLU A 117 -7.55 9.32 -16.67
N TRP A 118 -6.23 9.19 -16.57
CA TRP A 118 -5.36 9.29 -17.74
C TRP A 118 -5.72 8.25 -18.82
N ILE A 119 -5.92 7.00 -18.45
CA ILE A 119 -6.29 5.94 -19.39
C ILE A 119 -7.66 6.22 -20.03
N MET A 120 -8.60 6.79 -19.25
CA MET A 120 -9.92 7.16 -19.77
C MET A 120 -9.88 8.33 -20.76
N THR A 121 -9.14 9.38 -20.42
CA THR A 121 -9.23 10.69 -21.08
C THR A 121 -8.04 11.02 -21.97
N GLY A 122 -6.87 10.39 -21.71
CA GLY A 122 -5.60 10.78 -22.31
C GLY A 122 -4.97 12.04 -21.68
N ASP A 123 -5.51 12.54 -20.56
CA ASP A 123 -4.98 13.74 -19.90
C ASP A 123 -3.64 13.48 -19.22
N GLU A 124 -2.57 13.99 -19.80
CA GLU A 124 -1.22 13.88 -19.25
C GLU A 124 -1.07 14.51 -17.86
N THR A 125 -1.91 15.47 -17.51
CA THR A 125 -1.92 16.07 -16.16
C THR A 125 -2.33 15.04 -15.12
N ALA A 126 -3.31 14.21 -15.42
CA ALA A 126 -3.73 13.12 -14.55
C ALA A 126 -2.58 12.09 -14.35
N ARG A 127 -1.86 11.76 -15.43
CA ARG A 127 -0.70 10.85 -15.34
C ARG A 127 0.40 11.41 -14.44
N ILE A 128 0.76 12.69 -14.62
CA ILE A 128 1.78 13.36 -13.81
C ILE A 128 1.35 13.39 -12.34
N ARG A 129 0.07 13.63 -12.07
CA ARG A 129 -0.48 13.64 -10.72
C ARG A 129 -0.44 12.25 -10.09
N SER A 130 -0.77 11.20 -10.85
CA SER A 130 -0.63 9.82 -10.42
C SER A 130 0.81 9.51 -9.99
N ASP A 131 1.79 9.82 -10.83
CA ASP A 131 3.22 9.59 -10.52
C ASP A 131 3.67 10.33 -9.25
N SER A 132 3.22 11.57 -9.05
CA SER A 132 3.52 12.38 -7.86
C SER A 132 2.91 11.79 -6.59
N LEU A 133 1.67 11.32 -6.64
CA LEU A 133 0.99 10.69 -5.52
C LEU A 133 1.62 9.33 -5.19
N LEU A 134 2.04 8.57 -6.20
CA LEU A 134 2.76 7.32 -6.00
C LEU A 134 4.06 7.54 -5.22
N GLN A 135 4.83 8.56 -5.58
CA GLN A 135 6.04 8.94 -4.84
C GLN A 135 5.71 9.32 -3.40
N GLN A 136 4.67 10.12 -3.18
CA GLN A 136 4.24 10.53 -1.84
C GLN A 136 3.77 9.34 -1.00
N SER A 137 3.04 8.40 -1.59
CA SER A 137 2.66 7.15 -0.93
C SER A 137 3.88 6.38 -0.43
N PHE A 138 4.91 6.26 -1.27
CA PHE A 138 6.17 5.62 -0.89
C PHE A 138 6.86 6.34 0.28
N GLU A 139 6.88 7.68 0.29
CA GLU A 139 7.46 8.45 1.38
C GLU A 139 6.74 8.19 2.72
N TYR A 140 5.40 8.13 2.70
CA TYR A 140 4.62 7.76 3.88
C TYR A 140 4.90 6.34 4.35
N GLU A 141 5.04 5.39 3.44
CA GLU A 141 5.37 4.01 3.79
C GLU A 141 6.75 3.90 4.44
N MET A 142 7.75 4.56 3.89
CA MET A 142 9.09 4.59 4.47
C MET A 142 9.10 5.22 5.87
N ALA A 143 8.33 6.29 6.08
CA ALA A 143 8.15 6.92 7.38
C ALA A 143 7.42 5.97 8.37
N ALA A 144 6.39 5.26 7.89
CA ALA A 144 5.68 4.26 8.68
C ALA A 144 6.60 3.14 9.15
N LEU A 145 7.40 2.58 8.25
CA LEU A 145 8.38 1.54 8.55
C LEU A 145 9.43 1.99 9.57
N SER A 146 9.93 3.21 9.42
CA SER A 146 10.89 3.79 10.37
C SER A 146 10.29 3.89 11.77
N LYS A 147 9.09 4.46 11.90
CA LYS A 147 8.37 4.54 13.19
C LYS A 147 8.01 3.16 13.75
N PHE A 148 7.65 2.23 12.89
CA PHE A 148 7.34 0.88 13.29
C PHE A 148 8.55 0.18 13.92
N LYS A 149 9.74 0.28 13.31
CA LYS A 149 11.01 -0.24 13.84
C LYS A 149 11.37 0.39 15.18
N LEU A 150 11.17 1.70 15.32
CA LEU A 150 11.39 2.40 16.60
C LEU A 150 10.44 1.87 17.70
N ALA A 151 9.16 1.69 17.37
CA ALA A 151 8.19 1.13 18.31
C ALA A 151 8.53 -0.30 18.75
N GLN A 152 9.07 -1.13 17.85
CA GLN A 152 9.57 -2.46 18.18
C GLN A 152 10.73 -2.41 19.18
N GLY A 153 11.68 -1.49 18.99
CA GLY A 153 12.82 -1.32 19.90
C GLY A 153 12.42 -0.79 21.28
N GLN A 154 11.31 -0.04 21.39
CA GLN A 154 10.78 0.46 22.66
C GLN A 154 10.00 -0.61 23.45
N THR A 155 9.55 -1.66 22.79
CA THR A 155 8.82 -2.77 23.42
C THR A 155 9.75 -3.90 23.92
N ASN A 156 11.06 -3.75 23.72
CA ASN A 156 12.08 -4.64 24.27
C ASN A 156 12.62 -4.07 25.58
N PRO A 157 12.37 -4.70 26.75
CA PRO A 157 13.04 -4.34 28.00
C PRO A 157 14.50 -4.78 27.98
#